data_87dd086a21318e09e207ba7e705d3dd3
#
_entry.id   87dd086a21318e09e207ba7e705d3dd3
#
_cell.length_a   1.000
_cell.length_b   1.000
_cell.length_c   1.000
_cell.angle_alpha   90.00
_cell.angle_beta   90.00
_cell.angle_gamma   90.00
#
_symmetry.space_group_name_H-M   'P 1'
#
loop_
_entity.id
_entity.type
_entity.pdbx_description
1 polymer ?
#
loop_
_entity_poly.entity_id
_entity_poly.type
_entity_poly.pdbx_seq_one_letter_code
_entity_poly.pdbx_strand_id
1 'polypeptide(L)'
;YWFGCKPMIDKIYIKDFAIIRELDLPLMNGFTVITGETGAGKSLIVKALSIALGSKVDKTDVRSNQERAVVEVADSSNALYRRVISKAGRAKSFINEEPHDESTFRSSVSLLADFHGQNDQQLIMNPQTHIDFLDRFCKNEFLVEQTSNLYQKILTLEQKLNEKKSLQDISNDKKELLEFQLKEIDEIDPQVDEDSSLTSEFKRLNNIEETISAIQKLNQNLTEHDH
;
A
#
# COMPACT_ATOMS: atom_id res chain seq x y z
N TYR A 1 -17.44 -8.00 9.59
CA TYR A 1 -17.18 -9.36 9.07
C TYR A 1 -16.48 -10.16 10.15
N TRP A 2 -17.07 -11.27 10.53
CA TRP A 2 -16.59 -12.44 11.25
C TRP A 2 -17.28 -12.70 12.58
N PHE A 3 -18.54 -13.16 12.49
CA PHE A 3 -19.06 -14.21 13.35
C PHE A 3 -18.63 -15.56 12.75
N GLY A 4 -17.32 -15.77 12.61
CA GLY A 4 -16.74 -17.08 12.39
C GLY A 4 -16.04 -17.46 13.69
N CYS A 5 -16.15 -18.71 14.08
CA CYS A 5 -15.38 -19.30 15.17
C CYS A 5 -13.92 -18.82 15.00
N LYS A 6 -13.34 -18.12 16.01
CA LYS A 6 -11.93 -17.74 15.92
C LYS A 6 -11.13 -18.98 15.58
N PRO A 7 -10.20 -18.93 14.62
CA PRO A 7 -9.38 -20.07 14.34
C PRO A 7 -8.66 -20.51 15.62
N MET A 8 -8.80 -21.77 15.97
CA MET A 8 -8.15 -22.35 17.14
C MET A 8 -6.92 -23.10 16.68
N ILE A 9 -5.90 -23.15 17.53
CA ILE A 9 -4.70 -23.94 17.25
C ILE A 9 -5.03 -25.41 17.42
N ASP A 10 -4.93 -26.18 16.33
CA ASP A 10 -5.25 -27.62 16.31
C ASP A 10 -4.01 -28.50 16.41
N LYS A 11 -2.83 -27.96 16.06
CA LYS A 11 -1.61 -28.74 16.00
C LYS A 11 -0.38 -27.88 16.22
N ILE A 12 0.60 -28.43 16.92
CA ILE A 12 1.95 -27.89 17.05
C ILE A 12 2.94 -28.93 16.56
N TYR A 13 3.84 -28.57 15.66
CA TYR A 13 4.98 -29.37 15.26
C TYR A 13 6.27 -28.65 15.57
N ILE A 14 7.20 -29.39 16.21
CA ILE A 14 8.49 -28.85 16.64
C ILE A 14 9.58 -29.82 16.17
N LYS A 15 10.63 -29.30 15.53
CA LYS A 15 11.78 -30.11 15.12
C LYS A 15 13.08 -29.39 15.41
N ASP A 16 14.03 -30.14 15.99
CA ASP A 16 15.38 -29.70 16.35
C ASP A 16 15.43 -28.40 17.17
N PHE A 17 14.47 -28.24 18.10
CA PHE A 17 14.33 -27.07 18.96
C PHE A 17 14.88 -27.35 20.38
N ALA A 18 15.91 -26.64 20.77
CA ALA A 18 16.61 -26.82 22.06
C ALA A 18 16.92 -28.30 22.36
N ILE A 19 16.27 -28.90 23.33
CA ILE A 19 16.43 -30.36 23.64
C ILE A 19 15.44 -31.24 22.90
N ILE A 20 14.43 -30.67 22.27
CA ILE A 20 13.40 -31.40 21.55
C ILE A 20 13.96 -31.80 20.18
N ARG A 21 14.02 -33.09 19.90
CA ARG A 21 14.39 -33.58 18.58
C ARG A 21 13.24 -33.47 17.59
N GLU A 22 12.10 -34.01 17.96
CA GLU A 22 10.88 -33.97 17.17
C GLU A 22 9.67 -34.15 18.07
N LEU A 23 8.65 -33.33 17.88
CA LEU A 23 7.36 -33.38 18.58
C LEU A 23 6.27 -33.02 17.62
N ASP A 24 5.26 -33.87 17.52
CA ASP A 24 4.02 -33.64 16.81
C ASP A 24 2.88 -33.77 17.83
N LEU A 25 2.25 -32.63 18.16
CA LEU A 25 1.26 -32.55 19.23
C LEU A 25 -0.06 -32.03 18.67
N PRO A 26 -1.06 -32.89 18.49
CA PRO A 26 -2.42 -32.44 18.22
C PRO A 26 -3.02 -31.81 19.47
N LEU A 27 -3.75 -30.70 19.29
CA LEU A 27 -4.48 -30.02 20.33
C LEU A 27 -5.99 -30.17 20.06
N MET A 28 -6.73 -30.51 21.12
CA MET A 28 -8.18 -30.63 21.03
C MET A 28 -8.84 -29.35 21.54
N ASN A 29 -10.05 -29.11 21.06
CA ASN A 29 -10.88 -28.00 21.57
C ASN A 29 -11.14 -28.15 23.06
N GLY A 30 -11.02 -27.06 23.81
CA GLY A 30 -11.25 -27.00 25.23
C GLY A 30 -9.99 -26.74 26.04
N PHE A 31 -9.87 -27.41 27.17
CA PHE A 31 -8.78 -27.20 28.13
C PHE A 31 -7.71 -28.29 28.01
N THR A 32 -6.49 -27.92 27.67
CA THR A 32 -5.34 -28.83 27.58
C THR A 32 -4.36 -28.54 28.71
N VAL A 33 -3.95 -29.59 29.43
CA VAL A 33 -2.96 -29.51 30.52
C VAL A 33 -1.68 -30.23 30.13
N ILE A 34 -0.55 -29.52 30.22
CA ILE A 34 0.78 -30.10 30.03
C ILE A 34 1.42 -30.30 31.41
N THR A 35 1.56 -31.56 31.83
CA THR A 35 2.18 -31.93 33.12
C THR A 35 3.53 -32.61 32.90
N GLY A 36 4.36 -32.63 33.95
CA GLY A 36 5.66 -33.30 33.93
C GLY A 36 6.62 -32.71 34.97
N GLU A 37 7.75 -33.36 35.16
CA GLU A 37 8.79 -32.92 36.11
C GLU A 37 9.47 -31.64 35.66
N THR A 38 10.17 -30.96 36.60
CA THR A 38 10.99 -29.77 36.29
C THR A 38 12.11 -30.17 35.32
N GLY A 39 12.26 -29.42 34.22
CA GLY A 39 13.22 -29.77 33.16
C GLY A 39 12.71 -30.71 32.07
N ALA A 40 11.50 -31.28 32.18
CA ALA A 40 10.93 -32.20 31.16
C ALA A 40 10.51 -31.53 29.84
N GLY A 41 10.85 -30.25 29.61
CA GLY A 41 10.58 -29.56 28.34
C GLY A 41 9.24 -28.82 28.27
N LYS A 42 8.42 -28.79 29.31
CA LYS A 42 7.11 -28.08 29.31
C LYS A 42 7.23 -26.62 28.88
N SER A 43 8.15 -25.87 29.50
CA SER A 43 8.38 -24.47 29.16
C SER A 43 8.94 -24.29 27.75
N LEU A 44 9.61 -25.30 27.19
CA LEU A 44 10.13 -25.26 25.83
C LEU A 44 9.00 -25.43 24.79
N ILE A 45 7.96 -26.19 25.11
CA ILE A 45 6.78 -26.31 24.22
C ILE A 45 6.05 -24.97 24.17
N VAL A 46 5.85 -24.32 25.32
CA VAL A 46 5.22 -22.98 25.38
C VAL A 46 6.11 -21.97 24.65
N LYS A 47 7.42 -22.00 24.84
CA LYS A 47 8.36 -21.13 24.14
C LYS A 47 8.34 -21.37 22.62
N ALA A 48 8.32 -22.62 22.18
CA ALA A 48 8.21 -22.96 20.77
C ALA A 48 6.90 -22.44 20.17
N LEU A 49 5.78 -22.58 20.89
CA LEU A 49 4.49 -22.05 20.48
C LEU A 49 4.53 -20.53 20.37
N SER A 50 5.08 -19.81 21.35
CA SER A 50 5.22 -18.36 21.30
C SER A 50 6.09 -17.92 20.12
N ILE A 51 7.17 -18.64 19.83
CA ILE A 51 8.02 -18.39 18.67
C ILE A 51 7.24 -18.63 17.36
N ALA A 52 6.49 -19.71 17.25
CA ALA A 52 5.65 -19.97 16.07
C ALA A 52 4.64 -18.84 15.83
N LEU A 53 4.24 -18.13 16.89
CA LEU A 53 3.33 -16.99 16.85
C LEU A 53 4.04 -15.62 16.90
N GLY A 54 5.28 -15.55 16.44
CA GLY A 54 5.96 -14.28 16.17
C GLY A 54 6.86 -13.74 17.28
N SER A 55 7.09 -14.48 18.38
CA SER A 55 8.02 -14.05 19.41
C SER A 55 9.48 -14.05 18.93
N LYS A 56 10.33 -13.33 19.62
CA LYS A 56 11.78 -13.26 19.32
C LYS A 56 12.42 -14.63 19.43
N VAL A 57 13.39 -14.88 18.58
CA VAL A 57 14.19 -16.12 18.56
C VAL A 57 15.59 -15.86 19.09
N ASP A 58 16.20 -16.91 19.66
CA ASP A 58 17.59 -16.90 20.14
C ASP A 58 18.40 -18.00 19.46
N LYS A 59 19.73 -17.88 19.47
CA LYS A 59 20.65 -18.93 18.96
C LYS A 59 20.51 -20.24 19.72
N THR A 60 20.17 -20.17 21.01
CA THR A 60 19.97 -21.31 21.90
C THR A 60 18.69 -22.10 21.58
N ASP A 61 17.82 -21.55 20.73
CA ASP A 61 16.58 -22.23 20.32
C ASP A 61 16.84 -23.34 19.30
N VAL A 62 17.99 -23.31 18.65
CA VAL A 62 18.41 -24.40 17.75
C VAL A 62 19.13 -25.47 18.54
N ARG A 63 18.73 -26.74 18.35
CA ARG A 63 19.35 -27.89 19.00
C ARG A 63 20.83 -27.99 18.68
N SER A 64 21.64 -28.36 19.69
CA SER A 64 23.06 -28.61 19.51
C SER A 64 23.32 -29.56 18.34
N ASN A 65 24.33 -29.26 17.52
CA ASN A 65 24.72 -30.01 16.31
C ASN A 65 23.70 -29.96 15.15
N GLN A 66 22.70 -29.05 15.20
CA GLN A 66 21.78 -28.81 14.10
C GLN A 66 22.00 -27.41 13.53
N GLU A 67 21.71 -27.26 12.24
CA GLU A 67 21.86 -25.96 11.55
C GLU A 67 20.58 -25.10 11.63
N ARG A 68 19.45 -25.75 11.88
CA ARG A 68 18.14 -25.08 11.94
C ARG A 68 17.19 -25.81 12.87
N ALA A 69 16.25 -25.06 13.43
CA ALA A 69 15.06 -25.57 14.10
C ALA A 69 13.82 -25.16 13.32
N VAL A 70 12.76 -25.95 13.40
CA VAL A 70 11.47 -25.68 12.78
C VAL A 70 10.39 -25.73 13.84
N VAL A 71 9.54 -24.72 13.85
CA VAL A 71 8.33 -24.66 14.68
C VAL A 71 7.15 -24.31 13.79
N GLU A 72 6.10 -25.11 13.87
CA GLU A 72 4.88 -24.94 13.08
C GLU A 72 3.65 -25.01 13.97
N VAL A 73 2.65 -24.23 13.58
CA VAL A 73 1.31 -24.26 14.17
C VAL A 73 0.29 -24.32 13.04
N ALA A 74 -0.65 -25.25 13.14
CA ALA A 74 -1.81 -25.30 12.28
C ALA A 74 -3.05 -24.85 13.05
N ASP A 75 -3.93 -24.13 12.41
CA ASP A 75 -5.21 -23.72 12.97
C ASP A 75 -6.39 -24.52 12.38
N SER A 76 -7.57 -24.36 12.98
CA SER A 76 -8.81 -25.01 12.55
C SER A 76 -9.30 -24.63 11.15
N SER A 77 -8.71 -23.62 10.52
CA SER A 77 -8.94 -23.26 9.12
C SER A 77 -7.96 -23.92 8.15
N ASN A 78 -7.08 -24.80 8.65
CA ASN A 78 -5.96 -25.42 7.93
C ASN A 78 -4.88 -24.41 7.49
N ALA A 79 -4.83 -23.22 8.07
CA ALA A 79 -3.71 -22.33 7.84
C ALA A 79 -2.48 -22.82 8.62
N LEU A 80 -1.33 -22.83 7.96
CA LEU A 80 -0.06 -23.30 8.51
C LEU A 80 0.89 -22.13 8.72
N TYR A 81 1.29 -21.92 9.96
CA TYR A 81 2.25 -20.90 10.37
C TYR A 81 3.56 -21.55 10.77
N ARG A 82 4.60 -21.36 9.96
CA ARG A 82 5.91 -21.99 10.16
C ARG A 82 6.99 -20.96 10.38
N ARG A 83 7.86 -21.23 11.35
CA ARG A 83 9.11 -20.48 11.52
C ARG A 83 10.31 -21.41 11.47
N VAL A 84 11.26 -21.07 10.62
CA VAL A 84 12.54 -21.76 10.48
C VAL A 84 13.61 -20.88 11.12
N ILE A 85 14.20 -21.37 12.21
CA ILE A 85 15.21 -20.68 13.01
C ILE A 85 16.57 -21.21 12.58
N SER A 86 17.47 -20.33 12.19
CA SER A 86 18.87 -20.69 11.88
C SER A 86 19.75 -20.61 13.11
N LYS A 87 20.87 -21.33 13.11
CA LYS A 87 21.91 -21.31 14.15
C LYS A 87 22.46 -19.90 14.43
N ALA A 88 22.33 -18.99 13.47
CA ALA A 88 22.68 -17.58 13.64
C ALA A 88 21.67 -16.76 14.49
N GLY A 89 20.56 -17.35 14.92
CA GLY A 89 19.50 -16.68 15.65
C GLY A 89 18.59 -15.82 14.76
N ARG A 90 18.45 -16.16 13.49
CA ARG A 90 17.54 -15.51 12.54
C ARG A 90 16.38 -16.45 12.24
N ALA A 91 15.16 -15.93 12.17
CA ALA A 91 14.00 -16.67 11.76
C ALA A 91 13.54 -16.25 10.35
N LYS A 92 13.06 -17.23 9.58
CA LYS A 92 12.25 -17.02 8.38
C LYS A 92 10.84 -17.48 8.68
N SER A 93 9.86 -16.67 8.33
CA SER A 93 8.44 -16.90 8.62
C SER A 93 7.70 -17.26 7.34
N PHE A 94 6.77 -18.22 7.43
CA PHE A 94 5.98 -18.71 6.31
C PHE A 94 4.53 -18.85 6.74
N ILE A 95 3.61 -18.50 5.86
CA ILE A 95 2.17 -18.76 6.00
C ILE A 95 1.75 -19.56 4.77
N ASN A 96 1.20 -20.75 4.98
CA ASN A 96 0.84 -21.69 3.90
C ASN A 96 1.98 -21.91 2.90
N GLU A 97 3.20 -22.06 3.43
CA GLU A 97 4.46 -22.25 2.68
C GLU A 97 5.00 -21.02 1.93
N GLU A 98 4.25 -19.93 1.87
CA GLU A 98 4.72 -18.66 1.30
C GLU A 98 5.55 -17.88 2.31
N PRO A 99 6.73 -17.36 1.92
CA PRO A 99 7.56 -16.57 2.81
C PRO A 99 6.96 -15.18 3.06
N HIS A 100 6.96 -14.77 4.31
CA HIS A 100 6.48 -13.45 4.73
C HIS A 100 7.54 -12.71 5.54
N ASP A 101 7.47 -11.38 5.52
CA ASP A 101 8.26 -10.53 6.41
C ASP A 101 7.76 -10.65 7.87
N GLU A 102 8.60 -10.24 8.80
CA GLU A 102 8.31 -10.37 10.24
C GLU A 102 7.08 -9.56 10.66
N SER A 103 6.85 -8.39 10.08
CA SER A 103 5.73 -7.50 10.43
C SER A 103 4.40 -8.07 9.97
N THR A 104 4.33 -8.50 8.71
CA THR A 104 3.13 -9.14 8.13
C THR A 104 2.81 -10.45 8.84
N PHE A 105 3.83 -11.28 9.11
CA PHE A 105 3.63 -12.51 9.85
C PHE A 105 3.06 -12.25 11.26
N ARG A 106 3.65 -11.32 12.01
CA ARG A 106 3.17 -10.99 13.36
C ARG A 106 1.73 -10.49 13.37
N SER A 107 1.36 -9.64 12.43
CA SER A 107 -0.03 -9.15 12.33
C SER A 107 -1.02 -10.28 12.07
N SER A 108 -0.65 -11.27 11.26
CA SER A 108 -1.49 -12.42 10.95
C SER A 108 -1.68 -13.37 12.13
N VAL A 109 -0.64 -13.57 12.95
CA VAL A 109 -0.69 -14.54 14.07
C VAL A 109 -1.10 -13.93 15.41
N SER A 110 -1.08 -12.59 15.53
CA SER A 110 -1.31 -11.88 16.79
C SER A 110 -2.69 -12.15 17.44
N LEU A 111 -3.66 -12.56 16.64
CA LEU A 111 -5.02 -12.85 17.10
C LEU A 111 -5.27 -14.33 17.40
N LEU A 112 -4.32 -15.23 17.08
CA LEU A 112 -4.49 -16.68 17.25
C LEU A 112 -4.38 -17.11 18.71
N ALA A 113 -3.46 -16.53 19.47
CA ALA A 113 -3.27 -16.84 20.87
C ALA A 113 -2.72 -15.67 21.65
N ASP A 114 -3.05 -15.61 22.94
CA ASP A 114 -2.46 -14.72 23.91
C ASP A 114 -1.67 -15.53 24.95
N PHE A 115 -0.49 -15.05 25.32
CA PHE A 115 0.40 -15.72 26.26
C PHE A 115 0.43 -14.99 27.59
N HIS A 116 0.21 -15.71 28.66
CA HIS A 116 0.28 -15.21 30.04
C HIS A 116 1.46 -15.86 30.76
N GLY A 117 2.65 -15.30 30.59
CA GLY A 117 3.88 -15.76 31.21
C GLY A 117 4.62 -14.64 31.97
N GLN A 118 5.74 -14.99 32.59
CA GLN A 118 6.51 -14.04 33.43
C GLN A 118 7.14 -12.86 32.67
N ASN A 119 7.25 -12.93 31.33
CA ASN A 119 7.87 -11.91 30.48
C ASN A 119 7.14 -11.66 29.18
N ASP A 120 5.90 -12.12 29.03
CA ASP A 120 5.17 -11.99 27.79
C ASP A 120 4.42 -10.66 27.70
N GLN A 121 4.44 -10.07 26.50
CA GLN A 121 3.66 -8.87 26.18
C GLN A 121 2.19 -9.26 26.09
N GLN A 122 1.45 -9.01 27.16
CA GLN A 122 0.02 -9.20 27.17
C GLN A 122 -0.65 -8.22 26.22
N LEU A 123 -1.65 -8.64 25.46
CA LEU A 123 -2.43 -7.75 24.59
C LEU A 123 -2.99 -6.55 25.36
N ILE A 124 -3.32 -6.74 26.63
CA ILE A 124 -3.80 -5.66 27.51
C ILE A 124 -2.76 -4.55 27.75
N MET A 125 -1.47 -4.83 27.53
CA MET A 125 -0.42 -3.81 27.64
C MET A 125 -0.33 -2.94 26.39
N ASN A 126 -1.00 -3.31 25.32
CA ASN A 126 -1.07 -2.50 24.11
C ASN A 126 -2.27 -1.54 24.16
N PRO A 127 -2.06 -0.21 24.27
CA PRO A 127 -3.16 0.75 24.35
C PRO A 127 -4.13 0.69 23.15
N GLN A 128 -3.66 0.25 21.97
CA GLN A 128 -4.48 0.16 20.77
C GLN A 128 -5.56 -0.93 20.86
N THR A 129 -5.38 -1.94 21.71
CA THR A 129 -6.38 -3.01 21.89
C THR A 129 -7.40 -2.70 22.98
N HIS A 130 -7.18 -1.65 23.80
CA HIS A 130 -8.07 -1.35 24.92
C HIS A 130 -9.50 -1.03 24.49
N ILE A 131 -9.65 -0.31 23.39
CA ILE A 131 -10.97 0.02 22.84
C ILE A 131 -11.73 -1.25 22.43
N ASP A 132 -11.03 -2.19 21.76
CA ASP A 132 -11.63 -3.45 21.33
C ASP A 132 -12.10 -4.30 22.53
N PHE A 133 -11.31 -4.33 23.61
CA PHE A 133 -11.70 -5.00 24.85
C PHE A 133 -12.94 -4.35 25.49
N LEU A 134 -12.98 -3.02 25.53
CA LEU A 134 -14.12 -2.28 26.07
C LEU A 134 -15.37 -2.51 25.24
N ASP A 135 -15.29 -2.40 23.93
CA ASP A 135 -16.41 -2.60 23.02
C ASP A 135 -16.99 -4.01 23.10
N ARG A 136 -16.12 -5.03 23.22
CA ARG A 136 -16.55 -6.42 23.46
C ARG A 136 -17.21 -6.59 24.82
N PHE A 137 -16.66 -5.99 25.86
CA PHE A 137 -17.25 -6.05 27.20
C PHE A 137 -18.65 -5.41 27.23
N CYS A 138 -18.81 -4.28 26.54
CA CYS A 138 -20.07 -3.55 26.42
C CYS A 138 -21.04 -4.17 25.39
N LYS A 139 -20.61 -5.19 24.62
CA LYS A 139 -21.38 -5.79 23.52
C LYS A 139 -21.81 -4.77 22.47
N ASN A 140 -20.90 -3.86 22.13
CA ASN A 140 -21.13 -2.74 21.21
C ASN A 140 -20.80 -3.09 19.75
N GLU A 141 -20.59 -4.36 19.39
CA GLU A 141 -20.12 -4.79 18.06
C GLU A 141 -20.97 -4.18 16.93
N PHE A 142 -22.29 -4.14 17.13
CA PHE A 142 -23.20 -3.56 16.14
C PHE A 142 -22.95 -2.05 15.93
N LEU A 143 -22.71 -1.30 17.00
CA LEU A 143 -22.42 0.14 16.92
C LEU A 143 -21.06 0.41 16.28
N VAL A 144 -20.06 -0.42 16.59
CA VAL A 144 -18.72 -0.36 15.98
C VAL A 144 -18.81 -0.60 14.49
N GLU A 145 -19.57 -1.62 14.06
CA GLU A 145 -19.78 -1.91 12.64
C GLU A 145 -20.49 -0.75 11.92
N GLN A 146 -21.55 -0.20 12.50
CA GLN A 146 -22.24 0.96 11.93
C GLN A 146 -21.33 2.16 11.79
N THR A 147 -20.53 2.45 12.83
CA THR A 147 -19.58 3.58 12.83
C THR A 147 -18.51 3.39 11.74
N SER A 148 -17.97 2.18 11.63
CA SER A 148 -16.99 1.85 10.59
C SER A 148 -17.57 2.03 9.18
N ASN A 149 -18.79 1.56 8.95
CA ASN A 149 -19.47 1.69 7.66
C ASN A 149 -19.75 3.15 7.29
N LEU A 150 -20.16 3.97 8.28
CA LEU A 150 -20.38 5.40 8.08
C LEU A 150 -19.07 6.14 7.80
N TYR A 151 -18.01 5.81 8.51
CA TYR A 151 -16.69 6.37 8.27
C TYR A 151 -16.17 6.09 6.86
N GLN A 152 -16.31 4.86 6.38
CA GLN A 152 -15.94 4.50 5.01
C GLN A 152 -16.76 5.28 3.96
N LYS A 153 -18.04 5.52 4.22
CA LYS A 153 -18.89 6.35 3.35
C LYS A 153 -18.40 7.81 3.33
N ILE A 154 -18.00 8.35 4.48
CA ILE A 154 -17.45 9.71 4.55
C ILE A 154 -16.18 9.82 3.70
N LEU A 155 -15.22 8.90 3.86
CA LEU A 155 -13.99 8.90 3.09
C LEU A 155 -14.25 8.83 1.57
N THR A 156 -15.18 7.98 1.15
CA THR A 156 -15.53 7.87 -0.28
C THR A 156 -16.21 9.13 -0.83
N LEU A 157 -17.03 9.80 -0.02
CA LEU A 157 -17.68 11.05 -0.40
C LEU A 157 -16.69 12.22 -0.45
N GLU A 158 -15.76 12.29 0.50
CA GLU A 158 -14.68 13.29 0.50
C GLU A 158 -13.78 13.15 -0.73
N GLN A 159 -13.42 11.92 -1.09
CA GLN A 159 -12.65 11.67 -2.31
C GLN A 159 -13.40 12.15 -3.55
N LYS A 160 -14.68 11.79 -3.71
CA LYS A 160 -15.52 12.24 -4.83
C LYS A 160 -15.68 13.75 -4.86
N LEU A 161 -15.78 14.39 -3.71
CA LEU A 161 -15.87 15.84 -3.63
C LEU A 161 -14.58 16.52 -4.11
N ASN A 162 -13.43 16.00 -3.71
CA ASN A 162 -12.14 16.52 -4.13
C ASN A 162 -11.91 16.31 -5.65
N GLU A 163 -12.27 15.16 -6.18
CA GLU A 163 -12.24 14.90 -7.63
C GLU A 163 -13.11 15.88 -8.41
N LYS A 164 -14.33 16.15 -7.92
CA LYS A 164 -15.23 17.12 -8.57
C LYS A 164 -14.74 18.56 -8.48
N LYS A 165 -14.13 18.95 -7.36
CA LYS A 165 -13.53 20.29 -7.22
C LYS A 165 -12.38 20.47 -8.20
N SER A 166 -11.47 19.50 -8.31
CA SER A 166 -10.36 19.59 -9.26
C SER A 166 -10.81 19.65 -10.72
N LEU A 167 -11.87 18.92 -11.09
CA LEU A 167 -12.47 19.01 -12.42
C LEU A 167 -13.12 20.37 -12.68
N GLN A 168 -13.73 20.99 -11.66
CA GLN A 168 -14.32 22.32 -11.77
C GLN A 168 -13.25 23.39 -11.96
N ASP A 169 -12.14 23.30 -11.23
CA ASP A 169 -11.03 24.24 -11.37
C ASP A 169 -10.44 24.17 -12.79
N ILE A 170 -10.16 22.96 -13.31
CA ILE A 170 -9.70 22.78 -14.69
C ILE A 170 -10.71 23.33 -15.71
N SER A 171 -12.01 23.17 -15.46
CA SER A 171 -13.05 23.69 -16.35
C SER A 171 -13.10 25.23 -16.32
N ASN A 172 -12.90 25.85 -15.16
CA ASN A 172 -12.86 27.32 -15.01
C ASN A 172 -11.64 27.90 -15.73
N ASP A 173 -10.45 27.32 -15.53
CA ASP A 173 -9.22 27.75 -16.21
C ASP A 173 -9.36 27.69 -17.73
N LYS A 174 -9.96 26.61 -18.23
CA LYS A 174 -10.21 26.45 -19.66
C LYS A 174 -11.22 27.48 -20.18
N LYS A 175 -12.23 27.81 -19.40
CA LYS A 175 -13.21 28.84 -19.73
C LYS A 175 -12.57 30.21 -19.83
N GLU A 176 -11.77 30.60 -18.85
CA GLU A 176 -11.02 31.86 -18.86
C GLU A 176 -10.10 31.98 -20.07
N LEU A 177 -9.40 30.90 -20.40
CA LEU A 177 -8.54 30.86 -21.58
C LEU A 177 -9.34 31.07 -22.88
N LEU A 178 -10.50 30.41 -23.02
CA LEU A 178 -11.34 30.55 -24.19
C LEU A 178 -11.97 31.96 -24.28
N GLU A 179 -12.38 32.55 -23.18
CA GLU A 179 -12.88 33.93 -23.13
C GLU A 179 -11.79 34.92 -23.54
N PHE A 180 -10.56 34.72 -23.10
CA PHE A 180 -9.41 35.54 -23.52
C PHE A 180 -9.17 35.43 -25.02
N GLN A 181 -9.13 34.19 -25.57
CA GLN A 181 -8.92 33.96 -27.01
C GLN A 181 -10.04 34.56 -27.85
N LEU A 182 -11.31 34.47 -27.40
CA LEU A 182 -12.44 35.09 -28.07
C LEU A 182 -12.27 36.63 -28.12
N LYS A 183 -11.88 37.23 -27.02
CA LYS A 183 -11.64 38.67 -26.96
C LYS A 183 -10.55 39.12 -27.91
N GLU A 184 -9.44 38.39 -28.03
CA GLU A 184 -8.39 38.66 -29.01
C GLU A 184 -8.90 38.58 -30.45
N ILE A 185 -9.75 37.61 -30.78
CA ILE A 185 -10.36 37.49 -32.10
C ILE A 185 -11.33 38.63 -32.37
N ASP A 186 -12.17 39.01 -31.41
CA ASP A 186 -13.14 40.11 -31.51
C ASP A 186 -12.44 41.47 -31.65
N GLU A 187 -11.27 41.68 -30.99
CA GLU A 187 -10.48 42.91 -31.15
C GLU A 187 -9.88 43.06 -32.55
N ILE A 188 -9.58 41.96 -33.24
CA ILE A 188 -9.06 41.98 -34.63
C ILE A 188 -10.21 42.20 -35.61
N ASP A 189 -11.45 41.81 -35.27
CA ASP A 189 -12.64 41.86 -36.11
C ASP A 189 -12.43 41.34 -37.55
N PRO A 190 -11.96 40.09 -37.72
CA PRO A 190 -11.59 39.55 -39.03
C PRO A 190 -12.82 39.47 -39.94
N GLN A 191 -12.71 40.02 -41.15
CA GLN A 191 -13.77 40.00 -42.13
C GLN A 191 -13.69 38.75 -43.02
N VAL A 192 -14.84 38.33 -43.55
CA VAL A 192 -14.90 37.21 -44.48
C VAL A 192 -14.11 37.53 -45.76
N ASP A 193 -13.20 36.63 -46.18
CA ASP A 193 -12.30 36.76 -47.33
C ASP A 193 -11.21 37.87 -47.21
N GLU A 194 -11.02 38.45 -46.03
CA GLU A 194 -10.01 39.46 -45.78
C GLU A 194 -8.59 38.99 -46.11
N ASP A 195 -8.25 37.75 -45.74
CA ASP A 195 -6.95 37.14 -46.02
C ASP A 195 -6.65 37.11 -47.52
N SER A 196 -7.66 36.75 -48.35
CA SER A 196 -7.53 36.73 -49.80
C SER A 196 -7.35 38.12 -50.38
N SER A 197 -8.05 39.12 -49.83
CA SER A 197 -7.93 40.53 -50.20
C SER A 197 -6.56 41.11 -49.86
N LEU A 198 -6.10 40.92 -48.62
CA LEU A 198 -4.79 41.37 -48.14
C LEU A 198 -3.65 40.68 -48.91
N THR A 199 -3.76 39.37 -49.21
CA THR A 199 -2.78 38.65 -49.98
C THR A 199 -2.65 39.21 -51.42
N SER A 200 -3.76 39.55 -52.04
CA SER A 200 -3.77 40.10 -53.40
C SER A 200 -3.21 41.54 -53.41
N GLU A 201 -3.51 42.34 -52.42
CA GLU A 201 -2.99 43.70 -52.25
C GLU A 201 -1.48 43.68 -51.95
N PHE A 202 -1.03 42.79 -51.06
CA PHE A 202 0.40 42.57 -50.78
C PHE A 202 1.18 42.20 -52.05
N LYS A 203 0.66 41.27 -52.89
CA LYS A 203 1.29 40.91 -54.18
C LYS A 203 1.35 42.12 -55.11
N ARG A 204 0.27 42.91 -55.19
CA ARG A 204 0.21 44.10 -56.00
C ARG A 204 1.28 45.17 -55.57
N LEU A 205 1.40 45.42 -54.25
CA LEU A 205 2.39 46.36 -53.73
C LEU A 205 3.82 45.89 -54.00
N ASN A 206 4.10 44.61 -53.77
CA ASN A 206 5.45 44.00 -54.07
C ASN A 206 5.79 44.17 -55.55
N ASN A 207 4.87 43.90 -56.48
CA ASN A 207 5.13 44.07 -57.91
C ASN A 207 5.37 45.55 -58.27
N ILE A 208 4.71 46.52 -57.61
CA ILE A 208 4.98 47.93 -57.81
C ILE A 208 6.36 48.31 -57.33
N GLU A 209 6.77 47.81 -56.18
CA GLU A 209 8.12 48.07 -55.60
C GLU A 209 9.22 47.48 -56.47
N GLU A 210 9.07 46.27 -56.96
CA GLU A 210 9.96 45.65 -57.95
C GLU A 210 10.04 46.47 -59.24
N THR A 211 8.90 46.98 -59.73
CA THR A 211 8.81 47.80 -60.96
C THR A 211 9.54 49.14 -60.77
N ILE A 212 9.31 49.81 -59.62
CA ILE A 212 10.01 51.06 -59.29
C ILE A 212 11.54 50.82 -59.20
N SER A 213 11.94 49.74 -58.55
CA SER A 213 13.38 49.37 -58.43
C SER A 213 14.01 49.09 -59.81
N ALA A 214 13.28 48.45 -60.73
CA ALA A 214 13.74 48.22 -62.09
C ALA A 214 13.86 49.51 -62.88
N ILE A 215 12.88 50.42 -62.77
CA ILE A 215 12.91 51.75 -63.41
C ILE A 215 14.09 52.58 -62.91
N GLN A 216 14.33 52.57 -61.57
CA GLN A 216 15.45 53.29 -60.98
C GLN A 216 16.81 52.75 -61.48
N LYS A 217 16.97 51.41 -61.61
CA LYS A 217 18.15 50.79 -62.19
C LYS A 217 18.33 51.17 -63.66
N LEU A 218 17.27 51.17 -64.43
CA LEU A 218 17.28 51.60 -65.82
C LEU A 218 17.74 53.08 -65.99
N ASN A 219 17.14 53.94 -65.13
CA ASN A 219 17.54 55.39 -65.14
C ASN A 219 18.95 55.58 -64.74
N GLN A 220 19.48 54.87 -63.74
CA GLN A 220 20.95 54.97 -63.44
C GLN A 220 21.83 54.52 -64.57
N ASN A 221 21.50 53.40 -65.22
CA ASN A 221 22.26 52.89 -66.35
C ASN A 221 22.21 53.82 -67.58
N LEU A 222 21.09 54.53 -67.78
CA LEU A 222 21.00 55.52 -68.92
C LEU A 222 21.74 56.82 -68.61
N THR A 223 21.85 57.27 -67.38
CA THR A 223 22.53 58.46 -66.96
C THR A 223 24.09 58.28 -66.85
N GLU A 224 24.56 57.02 -66.66
CA GLU A 224 25.97 56.72 -66.60
C GLU A 224 26.59 56.51 -68.02
N HIS A 225 25.82 56.51 -69.15
CA HIS A 225 26.35 56.37 -70.51
C HIS A 225 26.43 57.67 -71.27
N ASP A 226 26.16 58.85 -70.67
CA ASP A 226 26.34 60.17 -71.27
C ASP A 226 27.62 60.94 -70.83
N HIS A 227 28.67 60.18 -70.51
CA HIS A 227 30.03 60.75 -70.31
C HIS A 227 31.09 60.00 -71.13
#